data_61032c2a391024b0c63913b322b7a0e7
#
_entry.id   61032c2a391024b0c63913b322b7a0e7
#
_cell.length_a   1.000
_cell.length_b   1.000
_cell.length_c   1.000
_cell.angle_alpha   90.00
_cell.angle_beta   90.00
_cell.angle_gamma   90.00
#
_symmetry.space_group_name_H-M   'P 1'
#
loop_
_entity.id
_entity.type
_entity.pdbx_description
1 polymer ?
#
loop_
_entity_poly.entity_id
_entity_poly.type
_entity_poly.pdbx_seq_one_letter_code
_entity_poly.pdbx_strand_id
1 'polypeptide(L)'
;MSDVLVIGAGPAGLYAAYYAGFRGFTVTVLDVLTEPGGQITAMYPEKEIFDVAGFPAVKGRDLVAGLMEQAGAFNPTFILGERAEELETSEAGPVRVVTDKGTVIEAKVAIITGGIGSFTPRELPAGNEYVGKGLVYFVPKLDVHAGKDVVIIGGGDSAFDWAYSLAPIAKSVTLVHRRDTFRAHAATVDQVRAMGVELITNSEVTAVSGENWVESVTIANKEGETRILPAQTLVAALGFIANIGPIANWGIDLEKRRILVDTTMKTNLPRVYSAGDITTYVGKVPLISVGFGEAGSAVNNSVPYIDAAQGVFPGHSSGGGE
;
A
#
# COMPACT_ATOMS: atom_id res chain seq x y z
N MET A 1 28.34 -0.06 1.01
CA MET A 1 27.71 -0.89 -0.04
C MET A 1 27.08 -2.09 0.62
N SER A 2 25.80 -2.32 0.45
CA SER A 2 25.07 -3.51 0.93
C SER A 2 25.04 -4.61 -0.15
N ASP A 3 24.68 -5.84 0.24
CA ASP A 3 24.45 -6.90 -0.73
C ASP A 3 23.14 -6.69 -1.49
N VAL A 4 22.06 -6.33 -0.76
CA VAL A 4 20.73 -6.12 -1.32
C VAL A 4 20.21 -4.73 -0.96
N LEU A 5 19.73 -4.00 -1.95
CA LEU A 5 18.90 -2.80 -1.79
C LEU A 5 17.44 -3.17 -2.05
N VAL A 6 16.58 -2.96 -1.07
CA VAL A 6 15.13 -3.09 -1.21
C VAL A 6 14.54 -1.69 -1.37
N ILE A 7 13.79 -1.44 -2.45
CA ILE A 7 13.13 -0.16 -2.73
C ILE A 7 11.63 -0.30 -2.48
N GLY A 8 11.20 0.15 -1.32
CA GLY A 8 9.85 0.01 -0.79
C GLY A 8 9.81 -0.84 0.48
N ALA A 9 9.39 -0.25 1.61
CA ALA A 9 9.26 -0.89 2.91
C ALA A 9 7.82 -1.38 3.20
N GLY A 10 7.04 -1.69 2.16
CA GLY A 10 5.76 -2.36 2.28
C GLY A 10 5.92 -3.85 2.65
N PRO A 11 4.81 -4.63 2.79
CA PRO A 11 4.89 -6.03 3.21
C PRO A 11 5.88 -6.87 2.40
N ALA A 12 5.84 -6.79 1.08
CA ALA A 12 6.76 -7.53 0.21
C ALA A 12 8.22 -7.12 0.42
N GLY A 13 8.47 -5.81 0.64
CA GLY A 13 9.82 -5.29 0.90
C GLY A 13 10.36 -5.70 2.27
N LEU A 14 9.54 -5.65 3.31
CA LEU A 14 9.92 -6.12 4.64
C LEU A 14 10.22 -7.62 4.63
N TYR A 15 9.42 -8.41 3.91
CA TYR A 15 9.71 -9.83 3.76
C TYR A 15 10.97 -10.08 2.92
N ALA A 16 11.22 -9.30 1.86
CA ALA A 16 12.47 -9.38 1.10
C ALA A 16 13.68 -9.07 1.98
N ALA A 17 13.59 -8.04 2.84
CA ALA A 17 14.65 -7.69 3.80
C ALA A 17 14.90 -8.80 4.81
N TYR A 18 13.83 -9.35 5.40
CA TYR A 18 13.93 -10.52 6.26
C TYR A 18 14.64 -11.69 5.57
N TYR A 19 14.14 -12.06 4.39
CA TYR A 19 14.61 -13.28 3.72
C TYR A 19 16.05 -13.13 3.18
N ALA A 20 16.44 -11.94 2.72
CA ALA A 20 17.84 -11.65 2.36
C ALA A 20 18.77 -11.74 3.58
N GLY A 21 18.37 -11.18 4.74
CA GLY A 21 19.08 -11.33 6.00
C GLY A 21 19.20 -12.78 6.46
N PHE A 22 18.11 -13.55 6.33
CA PHE A 22 18.11 -15.00 6.61
C PHE A 22 19.09 -15.78 5.73
N ARG A 23 19.32 -15.33 4.46
CA ARG A 23 20.35 -15.85 3.56
C ARG A 23 21.78 -15.37 3.91
N GLY A 24 21.95 -14.55 4.96
CA GLY A 24 23.24 -14.02 5.40
C GLY A 24 23.70 -12.77 4.65
N PHE A 25 22.81 -12.10 3.91
CA PHE A 25 23.14 -10.89 3.16
C PHE A 25 22.88 -9.61 3.95
N THR A 26 23.71 -8.61 3.74
CA THR A 26 23.48 -7.26 4.27
C THR A 26 22.43 -6.53 3.45
N VAL A 27 21.48 -5.86 4.13
CA VAL A 27 20.32 -5.26 3.48
C VAL A 27 20.21 -3.77 3.82
N THR A 28 19.95 -2.96 2.78
CA THR A 28 19.45 -1.59 2.92
C THR A 28 18.03 -1.52 2.39
N VAL A 29 17.13 -0.91 3.15
CA VAL A 29 15.73 -0.69 2.77
C VAL A 29 15.51 0.81 2.60
N LEU A 30 15.05 1.23 1.43
CA LEU A 30 14.73 2.62 1.10
C LEU A 30 13.23 2.78 0.94
N ASP A 31 12.61 3.78 1.58
CA ASP A 31 11.20 4.11 1.36
C ASP A 31 10.97 5.63 1.39
N VAL A 32 10.03 6.09 0.56
CA VAL A 32 9.58 7.48 0.52
C VAL A 32 8.76 7.86 1.75
N LEU A 33 8.11 6.89 2.37
CA LEU A 33 7.37 7.09 3.62
C LEU A 33 8.35 7.18 4.80
N THR A 34 7.95 7.93 5.83
CA THR A 34 8.73 8.11 7.06
C THR A 34 8.60 6.93 8.03
N GLU A 35 7.67 6.01 7.74
CA GLU A 35 7.40 4.80 8.53
C GLU A 35 7.29 3.58 7.61
N PRO A 36 7.80 2.39 8.02
CA PRO A 36 7.62 1.14 7.29
C PRO A 36 6.17 0.68 7.25
N GLY A 37 5.86 -0.26 6.34
CA GLY A 37 4.55 -0.89 6.17
C GLY A 37 3.81 -0.44 4.91
N GLY A 38 4.32 0.59 4.21
CA GLY A 38 3.80 1.03 2.92
C GLY A 38 2.32 1.41 2.99
N GLN A 39 1.53 0.92 2.05
CA GLN A 39 0.09 1.21 1.97
C GLN A 39 -0.68 0.82 3.23
N ILE A 40 -0.29 -0.27 3.90
CA ILE A 40 -1.00 -0.75 5.10
C ILE A 40 -0.90 0.31 6.20
N THR A 41 0.31 0.76 6.53
CA THR A 41 0.52 1.79 7.56
C THR A 41 -0.12 3.11 7.16
N ALA A 42 0.04 3.52 5.90
CA ALA A 42 -0.43 4.82 5.44
C ALA A 42 -1.96 4.91 5.31
N MET A 43 -2.64 3.81 4.96
CA MET A 43 -4.03 3.88 4.51
C MET A 43 -5.02 3.14 5.40
N TYR A 44 -4.67 1.93 5.91
CA TYR A 44 -5.63 1.07 6.60
C TYR A 44 -5.00 0.21 7.73
N PRO A 45 -4.28 0.82 8.68
CA PRO A 45 -3.61 0.07 9.75
C PRO A 45 -4.59 -0.67 10.67
N GLU A 46 -5.80 -0.15 10.84
CA GLU A 46 -6.84 -0.75 11.69
C GLU A 46 -7.75 -1.75 10.96
N LYS A 47 -7.63 -1.85 9.63
CA LYS A 47 -8.43 -2.79 8.84
C LYS A 47 -8.00 -4.22 9.11
N GLU A 48 -8.96 -5.12 9.26
CA GLU A 48 -8.72 -6.55 9.26
C GLU A 48 -8.45 -7.05 7.83
N ILE A 49 -7.39 -7.84 7.68
CA ILE A 49 -6.93 -8.46 6.44
C ILE A 49 -7.15 -9.97 6.58
N PHE A 50 -7.86 -10.58 5.64
CA PHE A 50 -8.27 -11.98 5.69
C PHE A 50 -7.53 -12.88 4.71
N ASP A 51 -6.75 -12.30 3.80
CA ASP A 51 -6.09 -12.99 2.68
C ASP A 51 -4.56 -13.10 2.85
N VAL A 52 -4.09 -13.02 4.10
CA VAL A 52 -2.69 -13.30 4.44
C VAL A 52 -2.58 -14.72 4.98
N ALA A 53 -1.82 -15.55 4.28
CA ALA A 53 -1.63 -16.95 4.67
C ALA A 53 -1.08 -17.06 6.10
N GLY A 54 -1.68 -17.99 6.89
CA GLY A 54 -1.32 -18.23 8.29
C GLY A 54 -2.14 -17.43 9.31
N PHE A 55 -2.96 -16.45 8.86
CA PHE A 55 -3.84 -15.67 9.72
C PHE A 55 -5.30 -15.81 9.27
N PRO A 56 -6.23 -16.27 10.13
CA PRO A 56 -7.67 -16.19 9.84
C PRO A 56 -8.14 -14.75 9.62
N ALA A 57 -7.59 -13.82 10.41
CA ALA A 57 -7.70 -12.38 10.26
C ALA A 57 -6.53 -11.74 11.00
N VAL A 58 -5.99 -10.64 10.48
CA VAL A 58 -4.94 -9.86 11.12
C VAL A 58 -5.15 -8.38 10.85
N LYS A 59 -5.01 -7.52 11.87
CA LYS A 59 -5.03 -6.08 11.63
C LYS A 59 -3.79 -5.65 10.84
N GLY A 60 -3.96 -4.67 9.97
CA GLY A 60 -2.86 -4.17 9.15
C GLY A 60 -1.62 -3.79 9.97
N ARG A 61 -1.82 -3.05 11.08
CA ARG A 61 -0.72 -2.67 11.98
C ARG A 61 0.00 -3.86 12.61
N ASP A 62 -0.74 -4.91 12.95
CA ASP A 62 -0.17 -6.09 13.62
C ASP A 62 0.61 -6.96 12.62
N LEU A 63 0.14 -7.02 11.37
CA LEU A 63 0.90 -7.62 10.26
C LEU A 63 2.22 -6.89 10.02
N VAL A 64 2.19 -5.55 9.97
CA VAL A 64 3.41 -4.74 9.77
C VAL A 64 4.35 -4.90 10.95
N ALA A 65 3.85 -4.90 12.19
CA ALA A 65 4.67 -5.13 13.39
C ALA A 65 5.39 -6.48 13.36
N GLY A 66 4.68 -7.55 12.98
CA GLY A 66 5.29 -8.88 12.84
C GLY A 66 6.36 -8.93 11.73
N LEU A 67 6.11 -8.29 10.57
CA LEU A 67 7.09 -8.21 9.48
C LEU A 67 8.32 -7.39 9.88
N MET A 68 8.14 -6.31 10.64
CA MET A 68 9.24 -5.51 11.18
C MET A 68 10.07 -6.28 12.19
N GLU A 69 9.43 -7.07 13.06
CA GLU A 69 10.13 -7.97 13.99
C GLU A 69 10.97 -9.01 13.24
N GLN A 70 10.40 -9.65 12.22
CA GLN A 70 11.12 -10.61 11.37
C GLN A 70 12.32 -9.96 10.67
N ALA A 71 12.14 -8.82 10.00
CA ALA A 71 13.22 -8.12 9.31
C ALA A 71 14.28 -7.62 10.29
N GLY A 72 13.86 -7.10 11.45
CA GLY A 72 14.72 -6.57 12.51
C GLY A 72 15.71 -7.58 13.09
N ALA A 73 15.38 -8.88 13.04
CA ALA A 73 16.27 -9.95 13.49
C ALA A 73 17.64 -9.96 12.76
N PHE A 74 17.73 -9.38 11.56
CA PHE A 74 18.93 -9.32 10.73
C PHE A 74 19.50 -7.91 10.59
N ASN A 75 19.01 -6.93 11.35
CA ASN A 75 19.51 -5.56 11.43
C ASN A 75 19.66 -4.87 10.05
N PRO A 76 18.63 -4.84 9.19
CA PRO A 76 18.70 -4.08 7.96
C PRO A 76 18.84 -2.59 8.23
N THR A 77 19.53 -1.87 7.36
CA THR A 77 19.60 -0.40 7.42
C THR A 77 18.37 0.19 6.75
N PHE A 78 17.58 0.99 7.47
CA PHE A 78 16.44 1.71 6.90
C PHE A 78 16.82 3.16 6.56
N ILE A 79 16.51 3.57 5.34
CA ILE A 79 16.55 4.96 4.85
C ILE A 79 15.11 5.33 4.52
N LEU A 80 14.47 6.09 5.41
CA LEU A 80 13.04 6.43 5.31
C LEU A 80 12.85 7.92 5.03
N GLY A 81 11.75 8.25 4.36
CA GLY A 81 11.44 9.62 3.96
C GLY A 81 12.26 10.11 2.78
N GLU A 82 12.83 9.20 1.97
CA GLU A 82 13.58 9.51 0.77
C GLU A 82 13.09 8.65 -0.40
N ARG A 83 12.93 9.27 -1.57
CA ARG A 83 12.49 8.59 -2.80
C ARG A 83 13.68 8.24 -3.67
N ALA A 84 13.72 7.00 -4.19
CA ALA A 84 14.65 6.63 -5.26
C ALA A 84 14.34 7.45 -6.52
N GLU A 85 15.28 8.27 -6.96
CA GLU A 85 15.09 9.18 -8.10
C GLU A 85 15.81 8.65 -9.35
N GLU A 86 17.07 8.27 -9.20
CA GLU A 86 17.88 7.73 -10.29
C GLU A 86 18.34 6.32 -9.96
N LEU A 87 18.40 5.48 -10.98
CA LEU A 87 18.94 4.12 -10.89
C LEU A 87 19.96 3.90 -12.02
N GLU A 88 21.17 3.52 -11.65
CA GLU A 88 22.22 3.09 -12.56
C GLU A 88 22.56 1.62 -12.28
N THR A 89 22.68 0.83 -13.33
CA THR A 89 23.02 -0.59 -13.23
C THR A 89 23.80 -1.07 -14.46
N SER A 90 24.62 -2.11 -14.27
CA SER A 90 25.37 -2.79 -15.33
C SER A 90 25.59 -4.25 -14.97
N GLU A 91 25.99 -5.07 -15.94
CA GLU A 91 26.33 -6.48 -15.70
C GLU A 91 27.56 -6.64 -14.78
N ALA A 92 28.51 -5.73 -14.83
CA ALA A 92 29.80 -5.86 -14.13
C ALA A 92 29.89 -5.03 -12.84
N GLY A 93 29.08 -3.97 -12.71
CA GLY A 93 29.12 -3.03 -11.58
C GLY A 93 28.00 -3.24 -10.57
N PRO A 94 28.06 -2.56 -9.41
CA PRO A 94 26.95 -2.52 -8.46
C PRO A 94 25.76 -1.76 -9.04
N VAL A 95 24.61 -1.96 -8.44
CA VAL A 95 23.47 -1.06 -8.60
C VAL A 95 23.73 0.19 -7.77
N ARG A 96 23.53 1.36 -8.37
CA ARG A 96 23.64 2.66 -7.73
C ARG A 96 22.29 3.38 -7.81
N VAL A 97 21.79 3.83 -6.66
CA VAL A 97 20.56 4.63 -6.55
C VAL A 97 20.90 5.98 -5.94
N VAL A 98 20.35 7.05 -6.51
CA VAL A 98 20.40 8.40 -5.93
C VAL A 98 18.99 8.76 -5.50
N THR A 99 18.85 9.26 -4.27
CA THR A 99 17.54 9.70 -3.75
C THR A 99 17.25 11.16 -4.11
N ASP A 100 15.99 11.57 -3.95
CA ASP A 100 15.54 12.97 -4.10
C ASP A 100 16.20 13.94 -3.09
N LYS A 101 16.88 13.42 -2.05
CA LYS A 101 17.68 14.20 -1.10
C LYS A 101 19.20 14.13 -1.39
N GLY A 102 19.59 13.47 -2.47
CA GLY A 102 20.99 13.34 -2.87
C GLY A 102 21.76 12.24 -2.14
N THR A 103 21.11 11.40 -1.35
CA THR A 103 21.73 10.22 -0.75
C THR A 103 22.09 9.21 -1.83
N VAL A 104 23.34 8.76 -1.85
CA VAL A 104 23.83 7.74 -2.79
C VAL A 104 23.88 6.39 -2.07
N ILE A 105 23.23 5.39 -2.66
CA ILE A 105 23.17 4.03 -2.14
C ILE A 105 23.73 3.08 -3.19
N GLU A 106 24.70 2.27 -2.79
CA GLU A 106 25.27 1.21 -3.65
C GLU A 106 24.97 -0.16 -3.07
N ALA A 107 24.58 -1.09 -3.93
CA ALA A 107 24.32 -2.48 -3.59
C ALA A 107 24.68 -3.42 -4.73
N LYS A 108 24.90 -4.71 -4.44
CA LYS A 108 25.16 -5.70 -5.48
C LYS A 108 23.93 -5.97 -6.35
N VAL A 109 22.74 -5.91 -5.75
CA VAL A 109 21.44 -6.08 -6.43
C VAL A 109 20.39 -5.14 -5.85
N ALA A 110 19.36 -4.81 -6.63
CA ALA A 110 18.16 -4.11 -6.16
C ALA A 110 16.90 -4.96 -6.33
N ILE A 111 16.01 -4.89 -5.36
CA ILE A 111 14.68 -5.50 -5.39
C ILE A 111 13.64 -4.40 -5.22
N ILE A 112 12.85 -4.12 -6.27
CA ILE A 112 11.84 -3.07 -6.26
C ILE A 112 10.52 -3.64 -5.75
N THR A 113 10.03 -3.09 -4.63
CA THR A 113 8.80 -3.51 -3.94
C THR A 113 7.87 -2.31 -3.67
N GLY A 114 7.87 -1.33 -4.56
CA GLY A 114 7.21 -0.03 -4.41
C GLY A 114 5.68 -0.05 -4.46
N GLY A 115 5.03 -1.23 -4.43
CA GLY A 115 3.58 -1.39 -4.38
C GLY A 115 2.87 -0.75 -5.59
N ILE A 116 1.98 0.20 -5.37
CA ILE A 116 1.32 0.98 -6.44
C ILE A 116 2.07 2.29 -6.76
N GLY A 117 3.27 2.46 -6.21
CA GLY A 117 4.01 3.72 -6.26
C GLY A 117 3.46 4.76 -5.27
N SER A 118 3.70 6.04 -5.56
CA SER A 118 3.04 7.12 -4.82
C SER A 118 1.55 7.15 -5.16
N PHE A 119 0.73 7.44 -4.17
CA PHE A 119 -0.71 7.52 -4.34
C PHE A 119 -1.22 8.89 -3.88
N THR A 120 -1.91 9.56 -4.78
CA THR A 120 -2.59 10.81 -4.48
C THR A 120 -4.08 10.52 -4.36
N PRO A 121 -4.72 10.87 -3.24
CA PRO A 121 -6.18 10.73 -3.12
C PRO A 121 -6.89 11.51 -4.22
N ARG A 122 -8.00 10.97 -4.71
CA ARG A 122 -8.90 11.73 -5.56
C ARG A 122 -9.66 12.73 -4.70
N GLU A 123 -9.51 14.00 -5.01
CA GLU A 123 -10.15 15.07 -4.28
C GLU A 123 -11.68 15.04 -4.45
N LEU A 124 -12.37 15.56 -3.46
CA LEU A 124 -13.80 15.85 -3.54
C LEU A 124 -14.04 17.04 -4.47
N PRO A 125 -15.24 17.15 -5.07
CA PRO A 125 -15.62 18.32 -5.84
C PRO A 125 -15.62 19.63 -5.04
N ALA A 126 -15.79 19.56 -3.69
CA ALA A 126 -15.79 20.69 -2.78
C ALA A 126 -15.29 20.28 -1.40
N GLY A 127 -14.81 21.25 -0.60
CA GLY A 127 -14.45 21.08 0.81
C GLY A 127 -12.99 20.65 1.05
N ASN A 128 -12.11 20.75 0.05
CA ASN A 128 -10.71 20.31 0.21
C ASN A 128 -9.91 21.16 1.21
N GLU A 129 -10.38 22.36 1.57
CA GLU A 129 -9.84 23.22 2.61
C GLU A 129 -10.00 22.63 4.03
N TYR A 130 -10.86 21.60 4.17
CA TYR A 130 -11.08 20.87 5.43
C TYR A 130 -10.20 19.60 5.55
N VAL A 131 -9.26 19.36 4.66
CA VAL A 131 -8.31 18.25 4.82
C VAL A 131 -7.54 18.41 6.13
N GLY A 132 -7.58 17.38 6.98
CA GLY A 132 -7.04 17.43 8.34
C GLY A 132 -7.92 18.16 9.37
N LYS A 133 -9.06 18.74 8.92
CA LYS A 133 -10.04 19.44 9.75
C LYS A 133 -11.43 18.78 9.65
N GLY A 134 -11.47 17.46 9.70
CA GLY A 134 -12.66 16.66 9.56
C GLY A 134 -12.81 15.96 8.22
N LEU A 135 -12.22 16.45 7.12
CA LEU A 135 -12.08 15.71 5.87
C LEU A 135 -10.82 14.84 5.93
N VAL A 136 -11.01 13.54 5.70
CA VAL A 136 -9.94 12.54 5.64
C VAL A 136 -10.12 11.65 4.41
N TYR A 137 -9.00 11.19 3.86
CA TYR A 137 -8.98 10.21 2.76
C TYR A 137 -8.76 8.78 3.28
N PHE A 138 -8.26 8.66 4.50
CA PHE A 138 -7.97 7.41 5.21
C PHE A 138 -8.42 7.52 6.66
N VAL A 139 -8.65 6.39 7.28
CA VAL A 139 -9.03 6.31 8.70
C VAL A 139 -7.93 5.55 9.45
N PRO A 140 -6.82 6.22 9.80
CA PRO A 140 -5.69 5.55 10.48
C PRO A 140 -6.00 5.16 11.92
N LYS A 141 -6.99 5.81 12.56
CA LYS A 141 -7.45 5.52 13.92
C LYS A 141 -8.97 5.59 13.95
N LEU A 142 -9.60 4.51 14.35
CA LEU A 142 -11.07 4.42 14.41
C LEU A 142 -11.65 5.21 15.58
N ASP A 143 -11.00 5.18 16.74
CA ASP A 143 -11.46 5.78 18.00
C ASP A 143 -11.68 7.30 17.93
N VAL A 144 -10.90 8.02 17.11
CA VAL A 144 -11.06 9.47 16.91
C VAL A 144 -12.40 9.86 16.28
N HIS A 145 -13.13 8.90 15.72
CA HIS A 145 -14.43 9.08 15.09
C HIS A 145 -15.61 8.64 15.98
N ALA A 146 -15.32 8.15 17.18
CA ALA A 146 -16.34 7.70 18.13
C ALA A 146 -17.32 8.84 18.48
N GLY A 147 -18.61 8.52 18.46
CA GLY A 147 -19.70 9.45 18.80
C GLY A 147 -19.94 10.58 17.80
N LYS A 148 -19.27 10.58 16.64
CA LYS A 148 -19.41 11.61 15.59
C LYS A 148 -20.44 11.19 14.53
N ASP A 149 -21.03 12.20 13.89
CA ASP A 149 -21.77 12.01 12.65
C ASP A 149 -20.72 11.90 11.50
N VAL A 150 -20.67 10.74 10.84
CA VAL A 150 -19.71 10.41 9.79
C VAL A 150 -20.40 10.31 8.44
N VAL A 151 -19.89 11.04 7.45
CA VAL A 151 -20.33 10.91 6.05
C VAL A 151 -19.19 10.31 5.23
N ILE A 152 -19.48 9.23 4.51
CA ILE A 152 -18.51 8.53 3.65
C ILE A 152 -18.91 8.75 2.20
N ILE A 153 -17.98 9.25 1.37
CA ILE A 153 -18.20 9.48 -0.05
C ILE A 153 -17.47 8.42 -0.84
N GLY A 154 -18.24 7.55 -1.50
CA GLY A 154 -17.69 6.45 -2.30
C GLY A 154 -18.70 5.35 -2.56
N GLY A 155 -18.31 4.31 -3.28
CA GLY A 155 -19.19 3.16 -3.60
C GLY A 155 -18.42 1.90 -3.99
N GLY A 156 -17.13 1.86 -3.68
CA GLY A 156 -16.27 0.69 -3.78
C GLY A 156 -16.00 0.05 -2.43
N ASP A 157 -15.24 -1.05 -2.42
CA ASP A 157 -14.93 -1.81 -1.21
C ASP A 157 -14.40 -0.94 -0.07
N SER A 158 -13.46 -0.02 -0.34
CA SER A 158 -12.93 0.87 0.70
C SER A 158 -14.00 1.71 1.41
N ALA A 159 -15.03 2.20 0.68
CA ALA A 159 -16.09 2.98 1.29
C ALA A 159 -16.95 2.12 2.23
N PHE A 160 -17.24 0.88 1.83
CA PHE A 160 -18.01 -0.06 2.62
C PHE A 160 -17.22 -0.63 3.79
N ASP A 161 -15.91 -0.87 3.63
CA ASP A 161 -15.02 -1.27 4.72
C ASP A 161 -14.98 -0.21 5.83
N TRP A 162 -14.88 1.08 5.46
CA TRP A 162 -14.97 2.17 6.45
C TRP A 162 -16.35 2.28 7.07
N ALA A 163 -17.42 2.13 6.29
CA ALA A 163 -18.78 2.13 6.83
C ALA A 163 -18.96 1.00 7.85
N TYR A 164 -18.50 -0.21 7.54
CA TYR A 164 -18.53 -1.37 8.43
C TYR A 164 -17.76 -1.12 9.73
N SER A 165 -16.55 -0.58 9.62
CA SER A 165 -15.67 -0.36 10.76
C SER A 165 -16.12 0.80 11.67
N LEU A 166 -16.76 1.84 11.09
CA LEU A 166 -17.17 3.04 11.82
C LEU A 166 -18.59 2.94 12.41
N ALA A 167 -19.48 2.16 11.78
CA ALA A 167 -20.85 2.03 12.24
C ALA A 167 -21.03 1.63 13.72
N PRO A 168 -20.18 0.76 14.31
CA PRO A 168 -20.31 0.38 15.72
C PRO A 168 -19.94 1.48 16.72
N ILE A 169 -19.15 2.48 16.30
CA ILE A 169 -18.53 3.47 17.20
C ILE A 169 -19.01 4.90 16.94
N ALA A 170 -19.37 5.22 15.70
CA ALA A 170 -19.89 6.54 15.33
C ALA A 170 -21.29 6.75 15.89
N LYS A 171 -21.71 8.00 16.03
CA LYS A 171 -23.10 8.36 16.37
C LYS A 171 -24.04 8.05 15.21
N SER A 172 -23.59 8.33 13.98
CA SER A 172 -24.28 7.96 12.73
C SER A 172 -23.26 7.76 11.62
N VAL A 173 -23.60 6.89 10.66
CA VAL A 173 -22.84 6.73 9.42
C VAL A 173 -23.78 6.85 8.23
N THR A 174 -23.46 7.75 7.30
CA THR A 174 -24.15 7.92 6.03
C THR A 174 -23.16 7.70 4.90
N LEU A 175 -23.44 6.79 3.97
CA LEU A 175 -22.63 6.56 2.77
C LEU A 175 -23.33 7.18 1.55
N VAL A 176 -22.61 8.07 0.85
CA VAL A 176 -23.11 8.78 -0.33
C VAL A 176 -22.37 8.30 -1.57
N HIS A 177 -23.14 7.91 -2.60
CA HIS A 177 -22.59 7.45 -3.87
C HIS A 177 -23.28 8.11 -5.07
N ARG A 178 -22.49 8.51 -6.05
CA ARG A 178 -22.98 9.24 -7.26
C ARG A 178 -23.75 8.38 -8.26
N ARG A 179 -23.72 7.05 -8.13
CA ARG A 179 -24.41 6.09 -9.02
C ARG A 179 -25.50 5.36 -8.24
N ASP A 180 -26.37 4.67 -8.96
CA ASP A 180 -27.40 3.81 -8.41
C ASP A 180 -26.89 2.45 -7.94
N THR A 181 -25.70 2.03 -8.42
CA THR A 181 -25.10 0.73 -8.14
C THR A 181 -23.72 0.88 -7.50
N PHE A 182 -23.45 0.05 -6.49
CA PHE A 182 -22.16 -0.03 -5.83
C PHE A 182 -21.23 -1.00 -6.56
N ARG A 183 -19.91 -0.73 -6.48
CA ARG A 183 -18.87 -1.65 -6.96
C ARG A 183 -18.32 -2.56 -5.87
N ALA A 184 -18.69 -2.32 -4.62
CA ALA A 184 -18.34 -3.16 -3.49
C ALA A 184 -19.01 -4.53 -3.59
N HIS A 185 -18.43 -5.52 -2.91
CA HIS A 185 -19.00 -6.86 -2.83
C HIS A 185 -20.40 -6.83 -2.20
N ALA A 186 -21.37 -7.52 -2.82
CA ALA A 186 -22.77 -7.51 -2.41
C ALA A 186 -22.94 -7.92 -0.93
N ALA A 187 -22.20 -8.92 -0.47
CA ALA A 187 -22.27 -9.36 0.93
C ALA A 187 -21.88 -8.24 1.91
N THR A 188 -20.84 -7.43 1.60
CA THR A 188 -20.43 -6.30 2.44
C THR A 188 -21.46 -5.19 2.42
N VAL A 189 -22.07 -4.92 1.24
CA VAL A 189 -23.17 -3.95 1.11
C VAL A 189 -24.35 -4.33 2.00
N ASP A 190 -24.74 -5.60 1.98
CA ASP A 190 -25.86 -6.11 2.79
C ASP A 190 -25.55 -6.07 4.30
N GLN A 191 -24.33 -6.40 4.71
CA GLN A 191 -23.89 -6.26 6.09
C GLN A 191 -23.97 -4.81 6.59
N VAL A 192 -23.41 -3.86 5.82
CA VAL A 192 -23.41 -2.43 6.16
C VAL A 192 -24.85 -1.89 6.25
N ARG A 193 -25.73 -2.30 5.34
CA ARG A 193 -27.15 -1.96 5.40
C ARG A 193 -27.83 -2.50 6.65
N ALA A 194 -27.53 -3.75 7.03
CA ALA A 194 -28.08 -4.38 8.23
C ALA A 194 -27.61 -3.70 9.53
N MET A 195 -26.47 -3.00 9.52
CA MET A 195 -25.95 -2.21 10.63
C MET A 195 -26.65 -0.84 10.79
N GLY A 196 -27.61 -0.50 9.94
CA GLY A 196 -28.35 0.74 10.01
C GLY A 196 -27.63 1.95 9.36
N VAL A 197 -26.61 1.71 8.56
CA VAL A 197 -25.95 2.76 7.77
C VAL A 197 -26.91 3.28 6.69
N GLU A 198 -27.10 4.60 6.62
CA GLU A 198 -27.89 5.21 5.57
C GLU A 198 -27.10 5.20 4.25
N LEU A 199 -27.68 4.59 3.20
CA LEU A 199 -27.07 4.52 1.87
C LEU A 199 -27.81 5.48 0.92
N ILE A 200 -27.16 6.56 0.50
CA ILE A 200 -27.70 7.55 -0.43
C ILE A 200 -27.00 7.36 -1.79
N THR A 201 -27.78 7.04 -2.80
CA THR A 201 -27.31 6.87 -4.19
C THR A 201 -27.66 8.07 -5.06
N ASN A 202 -27.12 8.12 -6.29
CA ASN A 202 -27.35 9.19 -7.29
C ASN A 202 -27.10 10.61 -6.76
N SER A 203 -26.20 10.77 -5.79
CA SER A 203 -25.94 12.05 -5.14
C SER A 203 -24.44 12.32 -5.05
N GLU A 204 -24.04 13.58 -5.23
CA GLU A 204 -22.67 14.06 -5.14
C GLU A 204 -22.56 15.21 -4.13
N VAL A 205 -21.35 15.37 -3.56
CA VAL A 205 -21.04 16.50 -2.68
C VAL A 205 -20.97 17.77 -3.52
N THR A 206 -21.68 18.81 -3.08
CA THR A 206 -21.68 20.13 -3.72
C THR A 206 -21.08 21.21 -2.84
N ALA A 207 -21.14 21.06 -1.51
CA ALA A 207 -20.49 21.95 -0.56
C ALA A 207 -20.15 21.22 0.74
N VAL A 208 -19.14 21.71 1.43
CA VAL A 208 -18.79 21.35 2.81
C VAL A 208 -18.76 22.64 3.61
N SER A 209 -19.29 22.62 4.82
CA SER A 209 -19.42 23.82 5.67
C SER A 209 -18.98 23.53 7.09
N GLY A 210 -18.42 24.55 7.73
CA GLY A 210 -17.97 24.58 9.11
C GLY A 210 -17.08 25.78 9.36
N GLU A 211 -16.86 26.18 10.59
CA GLU A 211 -16.00 27.30 10.91
C GLU A 211 -14.50 26.89 10.91
N ASN A 212 -14.10 26.01 11.80
CA ASN A 212 -12.72 25.52 11.93
C ASN A 212 -12.60 24.02 11.65
N TRP A 213 -13.73 23.32 11.55
CA TRP A 213 -13.85 21.88 11.36
C TRP A 213 -15.09 21.60 10.50
N VAL A 214 -15.14 20.45 9.85
CA VAL A 214 -16.35 20.04 9.12
C VAL A 214 -17.53 19.93 10.11
N GLU A 215 -18.65 20.57 9.78
CA GLU A 215 -19.90 20.53 10.56
C GLU A 215 -21.06 19.97 9.75
N SER A 216 -21.05 20.17 8.43
CA SER A 216 -22.06 19.63 7.53
C SER A 216 -21.54 19.45 6.10
N VAL A 217 -22.22 18.57 5.37
CA VAL A 217 -22.00 18.31 3.94
C VAL A 217 -23.31 18.51 3.19
N THR A 218 -23.29 19.31 2.14
CA THR A 218 -24.39 19.44 1.20
C THR A 218 -24.17 18.48 0.05
N ILE A 219 -25.18 17.66 -0.22
CA ILE A 219 -25.23 16.76 -1.38
C ILE A 219 -26.37 17.18 -2.31
N ALA A 220 -26.21 16.91 -3.61
CA ALA A 220 -27.25 17.11 -4.61
C ALA A 220 -27.46 15.86 -5.43
N ASN A 221 -28.69 15.54 -5.79
CA ASN A 221 -29.03 14.51 -6.76
C ASN A 221 -28.97 15.06 -8.20
N LYS A 222 -29.22 14.21 -9.19
CA LYS A 222 -29.19 14.58 -10.62
C LYS A 222 -30.27 15.59 -11.02
N GLU A 223 -31.35 15.65 -10.26
CA GLU A 223 -32.50 16.56 -10.43
C GLU A 223 -32.20 17.93 -9.82
N GLY A 224 -31.07 18.09 -9.11
CA GLY A 224 -30.67 19.34 -8.45
C GLY A 224 -31.28 19.51 -7.06
N GLU A 225 -31.99 18.52 -6.53
CA GLU A 225 -32.48 18.55 -5.16
C GLU A 225 -31.32 18.40 -4.19
N THR A 226 -31.27 19.26 -3.18
CA THR A 226 -30.17 19.29 -2.21
C THR A 226 -30.60 18.78 -0.85
N ARG A 227 -29.68 18.13 -0.15
CA ARG A 227 -29.83 17.71 1.24
C ARG A 227 -28.56 18.07 2.03
N ILE A 228 -28.75 18.60 3.23
CA ILE A 228 -27.66 18.88 4.17
C ILE A 228 -27.58 17.74 5.18
N LEU A 229 -26.40 17.15 5.33
CA LEU A 229 -26.10 16.09 6.27
C LEU A 229 -25.20 16.64 7.38
N PRO A 230 -25.49 16.41 8.67
CA PRO A 230 -24.53 16.70 9.73
C PRO A 230 -23.30 15.82 9.57
N ALA A 231 -22.10 16.39 9.74
CA ALA A 231 -20.86 15.65 9.59
C ALA A 231 -19.75 16.30 10.41
N GLN A 232 -19.23 15.63 11.41
CA GLN A 232 -17.98 16.01 12.07
C GLN A 232 -16.78 15.26 11.48
N THR A 233 -17.06 14.22 10.68
CA THR A 233 -16.06 13.51 9.87
C THR A 233 -16.62 13.27 8.47
N LEU A 234 -15.82 13.60 7.47
CA LEU A 234 -16.06 13.32 6.07
C LEU A 234 -14.95 12.42 5.54
N VAL A 235 -15.28 11.20 5.14
CA VAL A 235 -14.32 10.23 4.60
C VAL A 235 -14.45 10.18 3.08
N ALA A 236 -13.46 10.65 2.34
CA ALA A 236 -13.45 10.65 0.88
C ALA A 236 -12.83 9.35 0.34
N ALA A 237 -13.64 8.29 0.21
CA ALA A 237 -13.24 6.97 -0.30
C ALA A 237 -13.41 6.87 -1.83
N LEU A 238 -12.82 7.84 -2.57
CA LEU A 238 -12.95 7.96 -4.03
C LEU A 238 -11.87 7.20 -4.80
N GLY A 239 -10.95 6.53 -4.08
CA GLY A 239 -9.77 5.89 -4.63
C GLY A 239 -8.63 6.86 -4.88
N PHE A 240 -7.56 6.34 -5.53
CA PHE A 240 -6.29 7.03 -5.68
C PHE A 240 -5.89 7.11 -7.15
N ILE A 241 -4.99 8.05 -7.43
CA ILE A 241 -4.18 8.10 -8.64
C ILE A 241 -2.84 7.49 -8.26
N ALA A 242 -2.57 6.28 -8.74
CA ALA A 242 -1.29 5.63 -8.57
C ALA A 242 -0.27 6.18 -9.57
N ASN A 243 0.93 6.49 -9.11
CA ASN A 243 2.03 6.94 -9.94
C ASN A 243 3.31 6.22 -9.50
N ILE A 244 3.95 5.49 -10.43
CA ILE A 244 5.21 4.79 -10.17
C ILE A 244 6.41 5.75 -10.13
N GLY A 245 6.18 7.05 -10.41
CA GLY A 245 7.18 8.09 -10.28
C GLY A 245 8.42 7.88 -11.17
N PRO A 246 9.61 8.13 -10.63
CA PRO A 246 10.88 8.03 -11.37
C PRO A 246 11.15 6.67 -12.00
N ILE A 247 10.59 5.59 -11.46
CA ILE A 247 10.73 4.21 -11.99
C ILE A 247 10.38 4.16 -13.48
N ALA A 248 9.43 4.98 -13.93
CA ALA A 248 9.04 5.06 -15.34
C ALA A 248 10.18 5.51 -16.27
N ASN A 249 11.21 6.16 -15.74
CA ASN A 249 12.31 6.74 -16.50
C ASN A 249 13.61 5.92 -16.41
N TRP A 250 13.63 4.82 -15.64
CA TRP A 250 14.85 4.01 -15.43
C TRP A 250 15.17 3.06 -16.57
N GLY A 251 14.36 3.05 -17.65
CA GLY A 251 14.53 2.09 -18.76
C GLY A 251 14.06 0.68 -18.41
N ILE A 252 13.28 0.54 -17.34
CA ILE A 252 12.66 -0.73 -16.95
C ILE A 252 11.43 -1.01 -17.79
N ASP A 253 11.23 -2.25 -18.22
CA ASP A 253 10.05 -2.63 -19.02
C ASP A 253 8.78 -2.61 -18.17
N LEU A 254 7.77 -1.92 -18.69
CA LEU A 254 6.50 -1.70 -18.02
C LEU A 254 5.32 -2.24 -18.84
N GLU A 255 4.40 -2.91 -18.19
CA GLU A 255 3.08 -3.20 -18.71
C GLU A 255 2.00 -2.60 -17.80
N LYS A 256 1.13 -1.73 -18.34
CA LYS A 256 0.06 -1.04 -17.56
C LYS A 256 0.56 -0.39 -16.26
N ARG A 257 1.72 0.25 -16.32
CA ARG A 257 2.40 0.90 -15.18
C ARG A 257 2.87 -0.07 -14.08
N ARG A 258 3.11 -1.31 -14.41
CA ARG A 258 3.72 -2.30 -13.53
C ARG A 258 4.99 -2.83 -14.17
N ILE A 259 5.96 -3.18 -13.37
CA ILE A 259 7.25 -3.69 -13.81
C ILE A 259 7.05 -5.10 -14.34
N LEU A 260 7.43 -5.32 -15.60
CA LEU A 260 7.41 -6.65 -16.22
C LEU A 260 8.58 -7.47 -15.66
N VAL A 261 8.28 -8.66 -15.16
CA VAL A 261 9.27 -9.61 -14.66
C VAL A 261 9.06 -11.00 -15.27
N ASP A 262 10.12 -11.79 -15.28
CA ASP A 262 10.05 -13.21 -15.60
C ASP A 262 9.68 -14.06 -14.36
N THR A 263 9.68 -15.39 -14.50
CA THR A 263 9.38 -16.31 -13.39
C THR A 263 10.43 -16.31 -12.27
N THR A 264 11.58 -15.71 -12.50
CA THR A 264 12.64 -15.52 -11.49
C THR A 264 12.56 -14.16 -10.81
N MET A 265 11.52 -13.39 -11.10
CA MET A 265 11.33 -12.01 -10.65
C MET A 265 12.37 -11.03 -11.19
N LYS A 266 13.15 -11.40 -12.21
CA LYS A 266 14.13 -10.55 -12.86
C LYS A 266 13.44 -9.59 -13.83
N THR A 267 13.90 -8.33 -13.86
CA THR A 267 13.49 -7.32 -14.84
C THR A 267 14.39 -7.38 -16.08
N ASN A 268 14.14 -6.53 -17.07
CA ASN A 268 15.06 -6.35 -18.22
C ASN A 268 16.39 -5.71 -17.82
N LEU A 269 16.48 -5.04 -16.66
CA LEU A 269 17.70 -4.40 -16.20
C LEU A 269 18.57 -5.40 -15.43
N PRO A 270 19.91 -5.42 -15.66
CA PRO A 270 20.82 -6.31 -14.95
C PRO A 270 20.80 -6.03 -13.45
N ARG A 271 20.85 -7.07 -12.61
CA ARG A 271 20.88 -6.99 -11.13
C ARG A 271 19.64 -6.35 -10.49
N VAL A 272 18.59 -6.10 -11.26
CA VAL A 272 17.34 -5.50 -10.78
C VAL A 272 16.20 -6.51 -10.85
N TYR A 273 15.58 -6.73 -9.72
CA TYR A 273 14.43 -7.62 -9.51
C TYR A 273 13.24 -6.82 -9.02
N SER A 274 12.05 -7.40 -9.07
CA SER A 274 10.88 -6.74 -8.51
C SER A 274 9.90 -7.76 -7.93
N ALA A 275 9.13 -7.35 -6.89
CA ALA A 275 8.14 -8.19 -6.22
C ALA A 275 6.98 -7.35 -5.67
N GLY A 276 5.84 -8.00 -5.44
CA GLY A 276 4.64 -7.36 -4.90
C GLY A 276 3.79 -6.69 -5.97
N ASP A 277 2.91 -5.76 -5.58
CA ASP A 277 1.88 -5.19 -6.45
C ASP A 277 2.42 -4.34 -7.60
N ILE A 278 3.68 -3.91 -7.51
CA ILE A 278 4.34 -3.18 -8.59
C ILE A 278 4.70 -4.06 -9.77
N THR A 279 4.73 -5.39 -9.60
CA THR A 279 5.10 -6.33 -10.65
C THR A 279 3.92 -6.77 -11.50
N THR A 280 4.22 -7.21 -12.73
CA THR A 280 3.29 -7.92 -13.59
C THR A 280 3.98 -9.05 -14.35
N TYR A 281 3.26 -10.13 -14.56
CA TYR A 281 3.60 -11.28 -15.39
C TYR A 281 2.32 -12.05 -15.68
N VAL A 282 2.36 -13.02 -16.61
CA VAL A 282 1.19 -13.84 -16.95
C VAL A 282 0.70 -14.60 -15.72
N GLY A 283 -0.57 -14.39 -15.35
CA GLY A 283 -1.18 -15.03 -14.18
C GLY A 283 -0.97 -14.29 -12.85
N LYS A 284 -0.40 -13.08 -12.85
CA LYS A 284 -0.23 -12.27 -11.64
C LYS A 284 -1.56 -11.98 -10.94
N VAL A 285 -1.61 -12.27 -9.63
CA VAL A 285 -2.69 -11.87 -8.73
C VAL A 285 -2.12 -10.91 -7.68
N PRO A 286 -2.68 -9.70 -7.51
CA PRO A 286 -2.16 -8.72 -6.54
C PRO A 286 -2.67 -9.04 -5.11
N LEU A 287 -2.01 -9.98 -4.45
CA LEU A 287 -2.23 -10.37 -3.05
C LEU A 287 -0.92 -10.23 -2.26
N ILE A 288 -1.02 -9.87 -0.98
CA ILE A 288 0.14 -9.79 -0.07
C ILE A 288 0.88 -11.14 -0.03
N SER A 289 0.15 -12.25 0.09
CA SER A 289 0.72 -13.61 0.14
C SER A 289 1.48 -13.98 -1.13
N VAL A 290 1.02 -13.53 -2.30
CA VAL A 290 1.73 -13.71 -3.58
C VAL A 290 3.01 -12.87 -3.57
N GLY A 291 2.94 -11.61 -3.09
CA GLY A 291 4.10 -10.74 -2.95
C GLY A 291 5.21 -11.30 -2.06
N PHE A 292 4.87 -12.04 -1.01
CA PHE A 292 5.86 -12.73 -0.17
C PHE A 292 6.60 -13.83 -0.97
N GLY A 293 5.88 -14.66 -1.72
CA GLY A 293 6.48 -15.67 -2.58
C GLY A 293 7.40 -15.07 -3.66
N GLU A 294 6.96 -13.97 -4.27
CA GLU A 294 7.75 -13.23 -5.25
C GLU A 294 9.01 -12.63 -4.63
N ALA A 295 8.92 -12.04 -3.43
CA ALA A 295 10.06 -11.48 -2.71
C ALA A 295 11.11 -12.56 -2.39
N GLY A 296 10.67 -13.74 -1.91
CA GLY A 296 11.56 -14.88 -1.71
C GLY A 296 12.21 -15.37 -3.00
N SER A 297 11.46 -15.42 -4.10
CA SER A 297 11.98 -15.78 -5.43
C SER A 297 13.01 -14.75 -5.93
N ALA A 298 12.71 -13.45 -5.79
CA ALA A 298 13.64 -12.38 -6.17
C ALA A 298 14.96 -12.47 -5.42
N VAL A 299 14.92 -12.65 -4.08
CA VAL A 299 16.12 -12.81 -3.25
C VAL A 299 16.93 -14.01 -3.71
N ASN A 300 16.30 -15.19 -3.86
CA ASN A 300 17.03 -16.41 -4.25
C ASN A 300 17.66 -16.29 -5.64
N ASN A 301 16.95 -15.77 -6.62
CA ASN A 301 17.45 -15.64 -7.98
C ASN A 301 18.47 -14.51 -8.14
N SER A 302 18.60 -13.59 -7.18
CA SER A 302 19.64 -12.56 -7.16
C SER A 302 20.99 -13.06 -6.62
N VAL A 303 21.02 -14.21 -5.93
CA VAL A 303 22.22 -14.76 -5.28
C VAL A 303 23.43 -14.88 -6.20
N PRO A 304 23.34 -15.30 -7.46
CA PRO A 304 24.51 -15.38 -8.33
C PRO A 304 25.23 -14.04 -8.53
N TYR A 305 24.54 -12.91 -8.39
CA TYR A 305 25.14 -11.58 -8.43
C TYR A 305 25.75 -11.13 -7.08
N ILE A 306 25.34 -11.77 -5.98
CA ILE A 306 25.79 -11.44 -4.63
C ILE A 306 26.99 -12.29 -4.24
N ASP A 307 26.84 -13.61 -4.38
CA ASP A 307 27.85 -14.63 -4.06
C ASP A 307 27.71 -15.80 -5.05
N ALA A 308 28.57 -15.83 -6.04
CA ALA A 308 28.54 -16.87 -7.07
C ALA A 308 28.83 -18.30 -6.56
N ALA A 309 29.36 -18.44 -5.32
CA ALA A 309 29.59 -19.74 -4.71
C ALA A 309 28.31 -20.33 -4.09
N GLN A 310 27.29 -19.50 -3.83
CA GLN A 310 26.01 -19.95 -3.31
C GLN A 310 25.02 -20.29 -4.45
N GLY A 311 24.26 -21.36 -4.26
CA GLY A 311 23.17 -21.72 -5.18
C GLY A 311 21.91 -20.86 -4.99
N VAL A 312 21.06 -20.84 -6.00
CA VAL A 312 19.71 -20.23 -5.93
C VAL A 312 18.90 -20.87 -4.80
N PHE A 313 18.92 -22.19 -4.69
CA PHE A 313 18.24 -22.92 -3.63
C PHE A 313 19.19 -23.15 -2.43
N PRO A 314 18.85 -22.63 -1.23
CA PRO A 314 19.72 -22.71 -0.06
C PRO A 314 19.69 -24.10 0.65
N GLY A 315 18.92 -25.05 0.15
CA GLY A 315 18.60 -26.28 0.90
C GLY A 315 17.43 -26.08 1.88
N HIS A 316 17.05 -27.14 2.57
CA HIS A 316 16.02 -27.09 3.61
C HIS A 316 16.66 -26.83 4.97
N SER A 317 16.05 -25.97 5.80
CA SER A 317 16.51 -25.69 7.16
C SER A 317 16.49 -26.92 8.09
N SER A 318 15.73 -27.97 7.72
CA SER A 318 15.65 -29.26 8.39
C SER A 318 16.61 -30.32 7.80
N GLY A 319 17.33 -30.00 6.74
CA GLY A 319 18.30 -30.89 6.08
C GLY A 319 19.69 -30.69 6.65
N GLY A 320 19.91 -31.18 7.87
CA GLY A 320 21.24 -31.40 8.41
C GLY A 320 21.83 -32.63 7.74
N GLY A 321 22.80 -32.45 6.84
CA GLY A 321 23.80 -33.44 6.44
C GLY A 321 23.33 -34.52 5.45
N GLU A 322 23.63 -34.32 4.19
CA GLU A 322 24.27 -35.32 3.32
C GLU A 322 25.52 -34.68 2.73
#